data_b3cf3dc2e2e165d636efea7a37e3cef5
#
_entry.id   b3cf3dc2e2e165d636efea7a37e3cef5
#
_cell.length_a   1.000
_cell.length_b   1.000
_cell.length_c   1.000
_cell.angle_alpha   90.00
_cell.angle_beta   90.00
_cell.angle_gamma   90.00
#
_symmetry.space_group_name_H-M   'P 1'
#
loop_
_entity.id
_entity.type
_entity.pdbx_description
1 polymer ?
#
loop_
_entity_poly.entity_id
_entity_poly.type
_entity_poly.pdbx_seq_one_letter_code
_entity_poly.pdbx_strand_id
1 'polypeptide(L)'
;DHRDLHSFPTRRSSDLKQGVFWMALRHDILRWDPKEKSSFRFAETFGLNAGEFIPSIAQMDENGKIYITSVSGLVVFDPLQVKLPENHPRLYFSGLIAQSDTANRDQLITWLNEVPQFEWNQNNIQVEYYSDLLFNIAPPKYEYRLIGMDSVWKDNGSSNRIRFTNLPHGKFTLEVRLTNAYGQQSDVLRWTFSIARPFWFSWWFYILVAIALSGLVWVYIRYRERLLRERQLQLEQKVAERTSEVLQKAEEIRLQKDIISEKNKELTDSIHYAQRIQQAMLPDDRAMMESMPEHFVLFKPKDIVSGDFYWHSHHPDCVLWAVVDCTGHGVPGGFMSMLGSGLLNQIVNEEKVFRPDQILNLLRERVIIALKQSGEPGESRDGMDLGLVQYIPSKQQLHFAGAHNSLYIVRNGELLEYKADKQPIGIHGAEMKPFTLHAVSLQKGDHLYMSSDGYSDQFGGEKGKKFKSSNFELLLKSISTESIARQHQILDETFTTWKGNFEQLDDVCVIGVRL
;
A
#
# COMPACT_ATOMS: atom_id res chain seq x y z
N ASP A 1 -29.83 17.63 1.13
CA ASP A 1 -29.95 18.76 2.06
C ASP A 1 -31.17 19.60 1.64
N HIS A 2 -32.25 19.46 2.40
CA HIS A 2 -33.56 20.08 2.07
C HIS A 2 -33.63 21.58 2.40
N ARG A 3 -32.54 22.20 2.80
CA ARG A 3 -32.56 23.60 3.28
C ARG A 3 -32.47 24.67 2.19
N ASP A 4 -32.07 24.33 0.98
CA ASP A 4 -31.89 25.30 -0.11
C ASP A 4 -33.12 25.46 -1.01
N LEU A 5 -34.20 24.73 -0.73
CA LEU A 5 -35.42 24.76 -1.54
C LEU A 5 -36.41 25.94 -1.22
N HIS A 6 -36.10 26.72 -0.19
CA HIS A 6 -37.02 27.81 0.26
C HIS A 6 -36.70 29.22 -0.21
N SER A 7 -35.68 29.43 -1.05
CA SER A 7 -35.35 30.75 -1.61
C SER A 7 -35.30 30.75 -3.13
N PHE A 8 -36.36 30.27 -3.78
CA PHE A 8 -36.48 30.42 -5.23
C PHE A 8 -37.01 31.80 -5.58
N PRO A 9 -36.26 32.64 -6.29
CA PRO A 9 -36.84 33.80 -6.96
C PRO A 9 -37.71 33.29 -8.12
N THR A 10 -38.99 33.50 -8.02
CA THR A 10 -40.09 32.99 -8.82
C THR A 10 -40.11 33.43 -10.30
N ARG A 11 -39.00 33.67 -10.97
CA ARG A 11 -39.03 34.28 -12.33
C ARG A 11 -38.08 33.72 -13.38
N ARG A 12 -37.39 32.57 -13.18
CA ARG A 12 -36.35 32.15 -14.16
C ARG A 12 -36.22 30.63 -14.37
N SER A 13 -37.31 29.90 -14.33
CA SER A 13 -37.41 28.55 -14.87
C SER A 13 -38.01 28.61 -16.28
N SER A 14 -37.32 28.02 -17.26
CA SER A 14 -37.92 27.78 -18.58
C SER A 14 -38.84 26.58 -18.46
N ASP A 15 -40.16 26.82 -18.42
CA ASP A 15 -41.16 25.77 -18.49
C ASP A 15 -41.29 25.31 -19.94
N LEU A 16 -40.97 24.05 -20.19
CA LEU A 16 -41.20 23.43 -21.49
C LEU A 16 -42.63 22.88 -21.56
N LYS A 17 -43.20 22.88 -22.74
CA LYS A 17 -44.54 22.33 -23.04
C LYS A 17 -44.79 20.92 -22.46
N GLN A 18 -43.75 20.22 -21.97
CA GLN A 18 -43.81 18.92 -21.34
C GLN A 18 -43.84 18.96 -19.80
N GLY A 19 -43.81 20.13 -19.18
CA GLY A 19 -43.87 20.31 -17.72
C GLY A 19 -42.56 19.96 -16.99
N VAL A 20 -41.44 19.96 -17.70
CA VAL A 20 -40.09 19.73 -17.13
C VAL A 20 -39.42 21.09 -16.92
N PHE A 21 -38.82 21.28 -15.75
CA PHE A 21 -38.13 22.51 -15.39
C PHE A 21 -36.61 22.36 -15.55
N TRP A 22 -35.97 23.36 -16.11
CA TRP A 22 -34.53 23.49 -16.18
C TRP A 22 -34.10 24.73 -15.39
N MET A 23 -33.22 24.51 -14.42
CA MET A 23 -32.78 25.55 -13.50
C MET A 23 -31.25 25.65 -13.52
N ALA A 24 -30.76 26.85 -13.76
CA ALA A 24 -29.34 27.13 -13.59
C ALA A 24 -29.06 27.34 -12.10
N LEU A 25 -28.23 26.48 -11.56
CA LEU A 25 -27.62 26.59 -10.22
C LEU A 25 -26.24 27.24 -10.36
N ARG A 26 -25.64 27.65 -9.26
CA ARG A 26 -24.33 28.31 -9.28
C ARG A 26 -23.22 27.44 -9.93
N HIS A 27 -23.27 26.16 -9.69
CA HIS A 27 -22.25 25.21 -10.18
C HIS A 27 -22.81 24.09 -11.07
N ASP A 28 -24.12 24.18 -11.44
CA ASP A 28 -24.75 23.10 -12.20
C ASP A 28 -26.02 23.61 -12.94
N ILE A 29 -26.53 22.75 -13.81
CA ILE A 29 -27.84 22.90 -14.45
C ILE A 29 -28.70 21.75 -13.99
N LEU A 30 -29.79 22.00 -13.31
CA LEU A 30 -30.71 21.01 -12.79
C LEU A 30 -31.92 20.87 -13.72
N ARG A 31 -32.16 19.65 -14.21
CA ARG A 31 -33.43 19.25 -14.81
C ARG A 31 -34.31 18.64 -13.72
N TRP A 32 -35.52 19.13 -13.55
CA TRP A 32 -36.48 18.59 -12.60
C TRP A 32 -37.79 18.24 -13.31
N ASP A 33 -38.24 16.99 -13.14
CA ASP A 33 -39.50 16.49 -13.62
C ASP A 33 -40.46 16.30 -12.44
N PRO A 34 -41.48 17.18 -12.31
CA PRO A 34 -42.42 17.09 -11.19
C PRO A 34 -43.38 15.91 -11.30
N LYS A 35 -43.60 15.34 -12.49
CA LYS A 35 -44.46 14.15 -12.68
C LYS A 35 -43.79 12.89 -12.17
N GLU A 36 -42.54 12.73 -12.49
CA GLU A 36 -41.73 11.58 -12.06
C GLU A 36 -41.07 11.83 -10.70
N LYS A 37 -41.18 13.04 -10.14
CA LYS A 37 -40.45 13.48 -8.92
C LYS A 37 -38.96 13.21 -9.00
N SER A 38 -38.39 13.28 -10.18
CA SER A 38 -36.99 13.00 -10.46
C SER A 38 -36.25 14.32 -10.75
N SER A 39 -35.01 14.39 -10.26
CA SER A 39 -34.11 15.52 -10.56
C SER A 39 -32.79 15.01 -11.09
N PHE A 40 -32.24 15.74 -12.02
CA PHE A 40 -31.05 15.35 -12.72
C PHE A 40 -30.10 16.54 -12.88
N ARG A 41 -28.84 16.36 -12.48
CA ARG A 41 -27.80 17.38 -12.63
C ARG A 41 -27.12 17.23 -13.98
N PHE A 42 -27.34 18.23 -14.83
CA PHE A 42 -26.94 18.16 -16.24
C PHE A 42 -25.46 18.47 -16.45
N ALA A 43 -24.94 19.52 -15.81
CA ALA A 43 -23.56 19.94 -16.02
C ALA A 43 -22.56 18.89 -15.50
N GLU A 44 -22.79 18.37 -14.32
CA GLU A 44 -21.99 17.29 -13.72
C GLU A 44 -22.02 16.04 -14.61
N THR A 45 -23.21 15.67 -15.10
CA THR A 45 -23.43 14.46 -15.89
C THR A 45 -22.83 14.52 -17.29
N PHE A 46 -22.89 15.67 -17.95
CA PHE A 46 -22.36 15.82 -19.31
C PHE A 46 -20.95 16.43 -19.34
N GLY A 47 -20.29 16.53 -18.18
CA GLY A 47 -18.90 16.99 -18.07
C GLY A 47 -18.72 18.45 -18.50
N LEU A 48 -19.75 19.26 -18.36
CA LEU A 48 -19.70 20.68 -18.67
C LEU A 48 -18.90 21.42 -17.58
N ASN A 49 -17.63 21.61 -17.82
CA ASN A 49 -16.77 22.42 -16.94
C ASN A 49 -16.91 23.92 -17.31
N ALA A 50 -18.08 24.45 -17.12
CA ALA A 50 -18.41 25.85 -17.47
C ALA A 50 -18.09 26.84 -16.33
N GLY A 51 -17.42 26.42 -15.26
CA GLY A 51 -17.19 27.24 -14.09
C GLY A 51 -18.50 27.54 -13.32
N GLU A 52 -18.62 28.76 -12.81
CA GLU A 52 -19.88 29.19 -12.18
C GLU A 52 -20.88 29.66 -13.21
N PHE A 53 -22.09 29.09 -13.18
CA PHE A 53 -23.22 29.60 -13.95
C PHE A 53 -23.79 30.86 -13.29
N ILE A 54 -24.28 31.78 -14.12
CA ILE A 54 -24.97 32.97 -13.65
C ILE A 54 -26.49 32.70 -13.71
N PRO A 55 -27.12 32.26 -12.61
CA PRO A 55 -28.52 31.81 -12.64
C PRO A 55 -29.53 32.88 -13.09
N SER A 56 -29.09 34.14 -13.05
CA SER A 56 -29.92 35.28 -13.41
C SER A 56 -30.10 35.50 -14.93
N ILE A 57 -29.34 34.80 -15.77
CA ILE A 57 -29.32 34.98 -17.22
C ILE A 57 -29.50 33.62 -17.90
N ALA A 58 -30.64 32.99 -17.68
CA ALA A 58 -31.09 31.87 -18.48
C ALA A 58 -32.24 32.31 -19.35
N GLN A 59 -32.13 32.12 -20.66
CA GLN A 59 -33.17 32.50 -21.65
C GLN A 59 -33.42 31.33 -22.59
N MET A 60 -34.65 31.23 -23.08
CA MET A 60 -35.04 30.28 -24.13
C MET A 60 -35.38 31.07 -25.37
N ASP A 61 -34.87 30.63 -26.51
CA ASP A 61 -35.19 31.24 -27.80
C ASP A 61 -36.53 30.76 -28.36
N GLU A 62 -36.94 31.34 -29.49
CA GLU A 62 -38.19 30.98 -30.18
C GLU A 62 -38.19 29.52 -30.68
N ASN A 63 -37.03 28.94 -30.87
CA ASN A 63 -36.83 27.54 -31.27
C ASN A 63 -36.78 26.58 -30.09
N GLY A 64 -36.86 27.06 -28.85
CA GLY A 64 -36.86 26.26 -27.64
C GLY A 64 -35.47 25.90 -27.11
N LYS A 65 -34.40 26.46 -27.68
CA LYS A 65 -33.04 26.26 -27.13
C LYS A 65 -32.84 27.12 -25.89
N ILE A 66 -32.20 26.54 -24.89
CA ILE A 66 -31.86 27.21 -23.63
C ILE A 66 -30.44 27.76 -23.72
N TYR A 67 -30.28 29.00 -23.35
CA TYR A 67 -29.04 29.76 -23.28
C TYR A 67 -28.75 30.08 -21.81
N ILE A 68 -27.66 29.61 -21.29
CA ILE A 68 -27.22 29.84 -19.89
C ILE A 68 -25.83 30.44 -19.90
N THR A 69 -25.67 31.61 -19.31
CA THR A 69 -24.37 32.25 -19.19
C THR A 69 -23.61 31.68 -18.01
N SER A 70 -22.33 31.42 -18.23
CA SER A 70 -21.37 31.04 -17.19
C SER A 70 -20.19 32.01 -17.18
N VAL A 71 -19.36 31.92 -16.15
CA VAL A 71 -18.10 32.68 -16.07
C VAL A 71 -17.16 32.35 -17.23
N SER A 72 -17.23 31.12 -17.74
CA SER A 72 -16.37 30.60 -18.81
C SER A 72 -16.94 30.73 -20.21
N GLY A 73 -18.19 31.25 -20.35
CA GLY A 73 -18.83 31.39 -21.65
C GLY A 73 -20.32 31.13 -21.63
N LEU A 74 -20.88 30.82 -22.80
CA LEU A 74 -22.30 30.59 -23.00
C LEU A 74 -22.56 29.10 -23.26
N VAL A 75 -23.41 28.49 -22.45
CA VAL A 75 -23.90 27.13 -22.66
C VAL A 75 -25.24 27.21 -23.41
N VAL A 76 -25.31 26.53 -24.57
CA VAL A 76 -26.51 26.48 -25.41
C VAL A 76 -26.86 25.01 -25.64
N PHE A 77 -28.10 24.64 -25.36
CA PHE A 77 -28.59 23.29 -25.63
C PHE A 77 -30.08 23.29 -25.97
N ASP A 78 -30.48 22.25 -26.70
CA ASP A 78 -31.87 21.96 -26.99
C ASP A 78 -32.40 20.95 -25.97
N PRO A 79 -33.28 21.35 -25.05
CA PRO A 79 -33.78 20.46 -24.00
C PRO A 79 -34.60 19.29 -24.54
N LEU A 80 -35.14 19.37 -25.77
CA LEU A 80 -35.90 18.30 -26.41
C LEU A 80 -34.98 17.23 -27.02
N GLN A 81 -33.73 17.58 -27.30
CA GLN A 81 -32.72 16.64 -27.79
C GLN A 81 -31.99 15.91 -26.66
N VAL A 82 -32.15 16.36 -25.44
CA VAL A 82 -31.59 15.67 -24.26
C VAL A 82 -32.43 14.41 -23.97
N LYS A 83 -32.06 13.32 -24.60
CA LYS A 83 -32.69 12.02 -24.35
C LYS A 83 -31.97 11.36 -23.17
N LEU A 84 -32.69 11.14 -22.08
CA LEU A 84 -32.23 10.26 -21.03
C LEU A 84 -32.35 8.82 -21.54
N PRO A 85 -31.37 7.96 -21.25
CA PRO A 85 -31.47 6.55 -21.61
C PRO A 85 -32.68 5.93 -20.94
N GLU A 86 -33.53 5.25 -21.71
CA GLU A 86 -34.71 4.54 -21.18
C GLU A 86 -34.35 3.19 -20.54
N ASN A 87 -33.13 2.74 -20.77
CA ASN A 87 -32.69 1.42 -20.29
C ASN A 87 -32.21 1.49 -18.85
N HIS A 88 -32.81 0.68 -18.00
CA HIS A 88 -32.30 0.41 -16.67
C HIS A 88 -30.90 -0.20 -16.75
N PRO A 89 -29.94 0.30 -15.99
CA PRO A 89 -28.59 -0.22 -15.99
C PRO A 89 -28.59 -1.67 -15.49
N ARG A 90 -27.87 -2.54 -16.18
CA ARG A 90 -27.68 -3.92 -15.76
C ARG A 90 -26.27 -4.12 -15.24
N LEU A 91 -26.17 -4.92 -14.19
CA LEU A 91 -24.91 -5.33 -13.59
C LEU A 91 -24.60 -6.77 -13.94
N TYR A 92 -23.32 -7.00 -14.19
CA TYR A 92 -22.77 -8.33 -14.46
C TYR A 92 -21.51 -8.53 -13.65
N PHE A 93 -21.31 -9.71 -13.14
CA PHE A 93 -20.02 -10.06 -12.58
C PHE A 93 -19.02 -10.32 -13.73
N SER A 94 -17.82 -9.79 -13.63
CA SER A 94 -16.76 -9.94 -14.64
C SER A 94 -15.67 -10.91 -14.21
N GLY A 95 -15.41 -11.01 -12.93
CA GLY A 95 -14.35 -11.85 -12.42
C GLY A 95 -14.42 -12.08 -10.92
N LEU A 96 -13.82 -13.16 -10.50
CA LEU A 96 -13.64 -13.52 -9.11
C LEU A 96 -12.21 -14.00 -8.92
N ILE A 97 -11.55 -13.47 -7.91
CA ILE A 97 -10.22 -13.90 -7.49
C ILE A 97 -10.34 -14.34 -6.04
N ALA A 98 -10.09 -15.62 -5.78
CA ALA A 98 -9.95 -16.14 -4.44
C ALA A 98 -8.45 -16.34 -4.15
N GLN A 99 -7.95 -15.65 -3.13
CA GLN A 99 -6.55 -15.72 -2.73
C GLN A 99 -6.41 -16.49 -1.42
N SER A 100 -5.44 -17.39 -1.38
CA SER A 100 -5.02 -18.05 -0.17
C SER A 100 -3.83 -17.31 0.44
N ASP A 101 -3.82 -17.16 1.76
CA ASP A 101 -2.69 -16.56 2.49
C ASP A 101 -1.36 -17.33 2.32
N THR A 102 -1.42 -18.58 1.86
CA THR A 102 -0.26 -19.48 1.79
C THR A 102 0.24 -19.80 0.38
N ALA A 103 -0.52 -19.44 -0.67
CA ALA A 103 -0.12 -19.72 -2.04
C ALA A 103 -0.44 -18.53 -2.94
N ASN A 104 0.58 -18.00 -3.59
CA ASN A 104 0.50 -16.92 -4.57
C ASN A 104 -0.12 -17.41 -5.90
N ARG A 105 -1.25 -18.11 -5.81
CA ARG A 105 -2.03 -18.59 -6.96
C ARG A 105 -3.40 -17.96 -6.92
N ASP A 106 -3.55 -16.94 -7.74
CA ASP A 106 -4.86 -16.38 -8.07
C ASP A 106 -5.66 -17.43 -8.83
N GLN A 107 -6.67 -17.99 -8.20
CA GLN A 107 -7.65 -18.80 -8.92
C GLN A 107 -8.68 -17.86 -9.54
N LEU A 108 -8.56 -17.63 -10.83
CA LEU A 108 -9.60 -16.99 -11.61
C LEU A 108 -10.75 -18.02 -11.78
N ILE A 109 -11.83 -17.83 -11.06
CA ILE A 109 -13.00 -18.69 -11.16
C ILE A 109 -13.93 -18.07 -12.19
N THR A 110 -14.06 -18.74 -13.33
CA THR A 110 -15.08 -18.44 -14.33
C THR A 110 -16.44 -18.87 -13.77
N TRP A 111 -17.46 -18.03 -13.91
CA TRP A 111 -18.80 -18.22 -13.39
C TRP A 111 -19.40 -19.57 -13.82
N LEU A 112 -19.55 -20.47 -12.88
CA LEU A 112 -20.26 -21.73 -13.05
C LEU A 112 -21.60 -21.64 -12.29
N ASN A 113 -22.61 -22.36 -12.79
CA ASN A 113 -23.96 -22.36 -12.26
C ASN A 113 -24.11 -22.95 -10.82
N GLU A 114 -23.01 -23.31 -10.18
CA GLU A 114 -22.99 -23.86 -8.83
C GLU A 114 -22.47 -22.84 -7.82
N VAL A 115 -22.98 -22.91 -6.59
CA VAL A 115 -22.53 -22.09 -5.47
C VAL A 115 -21.10 -22.50 -5.11
N PRO A 116 -20.09 -21.65 -5.36
CA PRO A 116 -18.71 -22.05 -5.11
C PRO A 116 -18.46 -22.24 -3.62
N GLN A 117 -17.75 -23.31 -3.32
CA GLN A 117 -17.28 -23.58 -1.96
C GLN A 117 -15.76 -23.40 -1.95
N PHE A 118 -15.32 -22.38 -1.20
CA PHE A 118 -13.91 -22.10 -1.01
C PHE A 118 -13.34 -22.90 0.16
N GLU A 119 -12.07 -23.22 0.06
CA GLU A 119 -11.36 -23.79 1.20
C GLU A 119 -11.17 -22.73 2.31
N TRP A 120 -10.97 -23.18 3.53
CA TRP A 120 -10.82 -22.32 4.70
C TRP A 120 -9.67 -21.30 4.59
N ASN A 121 -8.64 -21.60 3.79
CA ASN A 121 -7.49 -20.74 3.54
C ASN A 121 -7.69 -19.82 2.32
N GLN A 122 -8.78 -19.96 1.59
CA GLN A 122 -9.19 -19.10 0.48
C GLN A 122 -10.19 -18.05 0.95
N ASN A 123 -9.83 -17.30 1.98
CA ASN A 123 -10.70 -16.39 2.70
C ASN A 123 -10.55 -14.92 2.29
N ASN A 124 -9.69 -14.64 1.33
CA ASN A 124 -9.54 -13.34 0.70
C ASN A 124 -10.18 -13.40 -0.69
N ILE A 125 -11.31 -12.73 -0.83
CA ILE A 125 -12.13 -12.79 -2.04
C ILE A 125 -12.23 -11.40 -2.65
N GLN A 126 -11.81 -11.28 -3.88
CA GLN A 126 -12.02 -10.08 -4.68
C GLN A 126 -13.02 -10.38 -5.79
N VAL A 127 -14.04 -9.55 -5.87
CA VAL A 127 -15.10 -9.64 -6.88
C VAL A 127 -15.06 -8.42 -7.75
N GLU A 128 -15.10 -8.65 -9.05
CA GLU A 128 -15.18 -7.60 -10.06
C GLU A 128 -16.52 -7.68 -10.78
N TYR A 129 -17.09 -6.53 -11.07
CA TYR A 129 -18.36 -6.41 -11.76
C TYR A 129 -18.32 -5.24 -12.73
N TYR A 130 -19.17 -5.28 -13.72
CA TYR A 130 -19.32 -4.23 -14.71
C TYR A 130 -20.79 -3.96 -15.01
N SER A 131 -21.06 -2.80 -15.55
CA SER A 131 -22.38 -2.46 -16.05
C SER A 131 -22.37 -2.36 -17.57
N ASP A 132 -23.51 -2.58 -18.17
CA ASP A 132 -23.74 -2.42 -19.61
C ASP A 132 -23.87 -0.95 -20.04
N LEU A 133 -23.61 -0.02 -19.13
CA LEU A 133 -23.63 1.39 -19.42
C LEU A 133 -22.45 1.77 -20.35
N LEU A 134 -22.72 1.72 -21.65
CA LEU A 134 -21.83 2.23 -22.68
C LEU A 134 -21.90 3.76 -22.65
N PHE A 135 -20.83 4.40 -22.20
CA PHE A 135 -20.66 5.87 -22.15
C PHE A 135 -21.43 6.59 -21.05
N ASN A 136 -20.84 6.64 -19.89
CA ASN A 136 -21.26 7.56 -18.86
C ASN A 136 -20.35 8.77 -18.85
N ILE A 137 -21.00 9.91 -18.90
CA ILE A 137 -20.41 11.19 -18.72
C ILE A 137 -19.99 11.38 -17.25
N ALA A 138 -20.65 10.69 -16.33
CA ALA A 138 -20.24 10.57 -14.93
C ALA A 138 -20.19 9.09 -14.52
N PRO A 139 -19.21 8.71 -13.70
CA PRO A 139 -19.07 7.33 -13.26
C PRO A 139 -20.28 6.89 -12.42
N PRO A 140 -20.76 5.65 -12.58
CA PRO A 140 -21.84 5.12 -11.77
C PRO A 140 -21.41 4.99 -10.31
N LYS A 141 -22.36 5.11 -9.39
CA LYS A 141 -22.16 4.84 -7.97
C LYS A 141 -22.60 3.42 -7.64
N TYR A 142 -21.70 2.66 -7.05
CA TYR A 142 -21.96 1.29 -6.64
C TYR A 142 -22.17 1.21 -5.14
N GLU A 143 -23.13 0.39 -4.74
CA GLU A 143 -23.34 0.00 -3.35
C GLU A 143 -23.35 -1.52 -3.25
N TYR A 144 -22.82 -2.02 -2.16
CA TYR A 144 -22.79 -3.46 -1.91
C TYR A 144 -23.11 -3.80 -0.45
N ARG A 145 -23.53 -5.03 -0.23
CA ARG A 145 -23.61 -5.63 1.10
C ARG A 145 -23.26 -7.11 1.07
N LEU A 146 -22.72 -7.62 2.15
CA LEU A 146 -22.37 -9.03 2.29
C LEU A 146 -23.24 -9.67 3.38
N ILE A 147 -24.32 -10.31 2.95
CA ILE A 147 -25.21 -11.04 3.86
C ILE A 147 -24.44 -12.22 4.43
N GLY A 148 -24.50 -12.41 5.74
CA GLY A 148 -23.70 -13.40 6.49
C GLY A 148 -22.56 -12.76 7.29
N MET A 149 -22.20 -11.49 6.99
CA MET A 149 -21.24 -10.71 7.75
C MET A 149 -21.83 -9.36 8.17
N ASP A 150 -22.34 -8.59 7.22
CA ASP A 150 -22.94 -7.28 7.45
C ASP A 150 -24.04 -7.06 6.42
N SER A 151 -25.26 -6.81 6.89
CA SER A 151 -26.42 -6.63 6.00
C SER A 151 -26.67 -5.18 5.58
N VAL A 152 -25.82 -4.24 6.01
CA VAL A 152 -25.94 -2.82 5.68
C VAL A 152 -25.32 -2.54 4.32
N TRP A 153 -26.01 -1.76 3.49
CA TRP A 153 -25.47 -1.28 2.24
C TRP A 153 -24.30 -0.33 2.47
N LYS A 154 -23.17 -0.61 1.83
CA LYS A 154 -21.94 0.18 1.87
C LYS A 154 -21.73 0.84 0.52
N ASP A 155 -21.38 2.12 0.55
CA ASP A 155 -21.00 2.86 -0.65
C ASP A 155 -19.60 2.41 -1.12
N ASN A 156 -19.48 2.02 -2.38
CA ASN A 156 -18.24 1.68 -3.05
C ASN A 156 -17.79 2.76 -4.05
N GLY A 157 -18.48 3.90 -4.07
CA GLY A 157 -18.23 4.97 -5.00
C GLY A 157 -18.32 4.49 -6.45
N SER A 158 -17.36 4.85 -7.27
CA SER A 158 -17.27 4.41 -8.67
C SER A 158 -16.39 3.17 -8.88
N SER A 159 -15.92 2.53 -7.81
CA SER A 159 -15.08 1.34 -7.91
C SER A 159 -15.91 0.13 -8.36
N ASN A 160 -15.44 -0.54 -9.40
CA ASN A 160 -16.04 -1.77 -9.92
C ASN A 160 -15.45 -3.04 -9.28
N ARG A 161 -14.77 -2.90 -8.13
CA ARG A 161 -14.12 -3.98 -7.40
C ARG A 161 -14.48 -3.92 -5.93
N ILE A 162 -14.72 -5.09 -5.36
CA ILE A 162 -14.89 -5.25 -3.92
C ILE A 162 -13.90 -6.30 -3.45
N ARG A 163 -13.17 -5.99 -2.40
CA ARG A 163 -12.25 -6.94 -1.78
C ARG A 163 -12.66 -7.22 -0.35
N PHE A 164 -12.82 -8.48 -0.04
CA PHE A 164 -13.04 -8.99 1.30
C PHE A 164 -11.76 -9.70 1.76
N THR A 165 -11.30 -9.35 2.93
CA THR A 165 -10.11 -9.97 3.53
C THR A 165 -10.49 -10.71 4.79
N ASN A 166 -9.89 -11.89 4.98
CA ASN A 166 -10.05 -12.70 6.18
C ASN A 166 -11.51 -13.01 6.55
N LEU A 167 -12.29 -13.43 5.55
CA LEU A 167 -13.66 -13.85 5.78
C LEU A 167 -13.70 -15.08 6.69
N PRO A 168 -14.59 -15.12 7.69
CA PRO A 168 -14.76 -16.31 8.51
C PRO A 168 -15.38 -17.46 7.70
N HIS A 169 -15.33 -18.67 8.24
CA HIS A 169 -16.05 -19.79 7.64
C HIS A 169 -17.56 -19.57 7.73
N GLY A 170 -18.28 -19.91 6.69
CA GLY A 170 -19.73 -19.72 6.64
C GLY A 170 -20.26 -19.59 5.21
N LYS A 171 -21.56 -19.28 5.13
CA LYS A 171 -22.24 -18.96 3.86
C LYS A 171 -22.43 -17.46 3.76
N PHE A 172 -22.11 -16.90 2.61
CA PHE A 172 -22.21 -15.47 2.33
C PHE A 172 -22.99 -15.24 1.05
N THR A 173 -23.74 -14.15 0.99
CA THR A 173 -24.38 -13.67 -0.23
C THR A 173 -23.98 -12.22 -0.45
N LEU A 174 -23.18 -11.99 -1.48
CA LEU A 174 -22.85 -10.65 -1.94
C LEU A 174 -24.01 -10.12 -2.79
N GLU A 175 -24.48 -8.96 -2.43
CA GLU A 175 -25.43 -8.18 -3.21
C GLU A 175 -24.78 -6.87 -3.66
N VAL A 176 -24.90 -6.56 -4.93
CA VAL A 176 -24.37 -5.32 -5.52
C VAL A 176 -25.48 -4.65 -6.31
N ARG A 177 -25.59 -3.34 -6.20
CA ARG A 177 -26.45 -2.50 -7.03
C ARG A 177 -25.70 -1.26 -7.48
N LEU A 178 -26.12 -0.67 -8.54
CA LEU A 178 -25.57 0.59 -8.99
C LEU A 178 -26.68 1.65 -9.12
N THR A 179 -26.28 2.90 -8.98
CA THR A 179 -27.08 4.06 -9.32
C THR A 179 -26.32 4.81 -10.41
N ASN A 180 -26.94 5.00 -11.57
CA ASN A 180 -26.34 5.76 -12.65
C ASN A 180 -26.42 7.28 -12.39
N ALA A 181 -25.80 8.07 -13.25
CA ALA A 181 -25.82 9.53 -13.18
C ALA A 181 -27.23 10.15 -13.26
N TYR A 182 -28.19 9.38 -13.75
CA TYR A 182 -29.60 9.79 -13.89
C TYR A 182 -30.45 9.42 -12.67
N GLY A 183 -29.85 8.85 -11.60
CA GLY A 183 -30.57 8.42 -10.42
C GLY A 183 -31.31 7.08 -10.56
N GLN A 184 -31.17 6.40 -11.71
CA GLN A 184 -31.79 5.10 -11.93
C GLN A 184 -30.94 4.00 -11.25
N GLN A 185 -31.61 3.10 -10.55
CA GLN A 185 -30.97 1.97 -9.90
C GLN A 185 -31.06 0.70 -10.77
N SER A 186 -30.01 -0.09 -10.73
CA SER A 186 -30.02 -1.44 -11.31
C SER A 186 -30.81 -2.42 -10.46
N ASP A 187 -31.16 -3.55 -11.07
CA ASP A 187 -31.51 -4.73 -10.29
C ASP A 187 -30.34 -5.14 -9.39
N VAL A 188 -30.67 -5.79 -8.26
CA VAL A 188 -29.65 -6.27 -7.32
C VAL A 188 -28.99 -7.51 -7.89
N LEU A 189 -27.71 -7.42 -8.17
CA LEU A 189 -26.88 -8.53 -8.58
C LEU A 189 -26.51 -9.35 -7.35
N ARG A 190 -26.84 -10.66 -7.33
CA ARG A 190 -26.62 -11.55 -6.19
C ARG A 190 -25.65 -12.66 -6.53
N TRP A 191 -24.76 -12.91 -5.61
CA TRP A 191 -23.84 -14.04 -5.69
C TRP A 191 -23.64 -14.68 -4.32
N THR A 192 -23.88 -16.00 -4.25
CA THR A 192 -23.77 -16.77 -3.01
C THR A 192 -22.54 -17.66 -3.07
N PHE A 193 -21.80 -17.72 -1.99
CA PHE A 193 -20.62 -18.57 -1.82
C PHE A 193 -20.51 -19.07 -0.38
N SER A 194 -19.66 -20.06 -0.18
CA SER A 194 -19.38 -20.58 1.16
C SER A 194 -17.90 -20.79 1.37
N ILE A 195 -17.44 -20.58 2.61
CA ILE A 195 -16.08 -20.88 3.03
C ILE A 195 -16.13 -22.05 4.00
N ALA A 196 -15.39 -23.11 3.68
CA ALA A 196 -15.35 -24.32 4.47
C ALA A 196 -14.74 -24.07 5.85
N ARG A 197 -15.13 -24.87 6.81
CA ARG A 197 -14.49 -24.85 8.14
C ARG A 197 -13.12 -25.48 8.08
N PRO A 198 -12.11 -24.89 8.72
CA PRO A 198 -10.81 -25.53 8.86
C PRO A 198 -10.93 -26.91 9.51
N PHE A 199 -10.15 -27.88 9.04
CA PHE A 199 -10.18 -29.25 9.55
C PHE A 199 -9.84 -29.34 11.05
N TRP A 200 -9.08 -28.38 11.58
CA TRP A 200 -8.76 -28.34 13.01
C TRP A 200 -9.92 -27.98 13.92
N PHE A 201 -11.05 -27.53 13.40
CA PHE A 201 -12.31 -27.41 14.14
C PHE A 201 -13.12 -28.70 14.14
N SER A 202 -12.64 -29.76 13.48
CA SER A 202 -13.32 -31.05 13.46
C SER A 202 -13.00 -31.82 14.75
N TRP A 203 -14.02 -32.48 15.32
CA TRP A 203 -13.88 -33.25 16.55
C TRP A 203 -12.78 -34.34 16.48
N TRP A 204 -12.61 -34.96 15.32
CA TRP A 204 -11.58 -35.98 15.11
C TRP A 204 -10.15 -35.41 15.18
N PHE A 205 -9.95 -34.13 14.78
CA PHE A 205 -8.68 -33.45 14.89
C PHE A 205 -8.26 -33.27 16.34
N TYR A 206 -9.19 -32.83 17.19
CA TYR A 206 -8.92 -32.70 18.63
C TYR A 206 -8.61 -34.05 19.26
N ILE A 207 -9.29 -35.14 18.86
CA ILE A 207 -8.96 -36.49 19.30
C ILE A 207 -7.57 -36.88 18.84
N LEU A 208 -7.22 -36.63 17.59
CA LEU A 208 -5.91 -36.95 17.02
C LEU A 208 -4.79 -36.19 17.76
N VAL A 209 -5.01 -34.90 18.04
CA VAL A 209 -4.09 -34.09 18.86
C VAL A 209 -4.02 -34.64 20.29
N ALA A 210 -5.15 -35.01 20.89
CA ALA A 210 -5.17 -35.59 22.23
C ALA A 210 -4.43 -36.97 22.30
N ILE A 211 -4.61 -37.82 21.29
CA ILE A 211 -3.89 -39.08 21.16
C ILE A 211 -2.39 -38.85 20.98
N ALA A 212 -2.03 -37.89 20.07
CA ALA A 212 -0.63 -37.53 19.85
C ALA A 212 0.04 -36.98 21.12
N LEU A 213 -0.67 -36.07 21.82
CA LEU A 213 -0.19 -35.53 23.10
C LEU A 213 -0.09 -36.60 24.16
N SER A 214 -1.10 -37.50 24.27
CA SER A 214 -1.07 -38.63 25.23
C SER A 214 0.08 -39.58 24.92
N GLY A 215 0.33 -39.86 23.63
CA GLY A 215 1.47 -40.64 23.18
C GLY A 215 2.82 -40.01 23.53
N LEU A 216 2.98 -38.72 23.31
CA LEU A 216 4.17 -37.98 23.69
C LEU A 216 4.40 -37.97 25.21
N VAL A 217 3.31 -37.75 25.99
CA VAL A 217 3.38 -37.81 27.46
C VAL A 217 3.74 -39.20 27.93
N TRP A 218 3.17 -40.26 27.34
CA TRP A 218 3.50 -41.64 27.67
C TRP A 218 4.96 -41.97 27.34
N VAL A 219 5.47 -41.61 26.17
CA VAL A 219 6.87 -41.76 25.78
C VAL A 219 7.79 -41.00 26.77
N TYR A 220 7.39 -39.75 27.11
CA TYR A 220 8.13 -38.93 28.06
C TYR A 220 8.17 -39.56 29.46
N ILE A 221 7.02 -40.08 29.96
CA ILE A 221 6.98 -40.78 31.27
C ILE A 221 7.84 -42.01 31.26
N ARG A 222 7.76 -42.86 30.23
CA ARG A 222 8.60 -44.05 30.06
C ARG A 222 10.09 -43.73 29.96
N TYR A 223 10.40 -42.68 29.20
CA TYR A 223 11.78 -42.17 29.08
C TYR A 223 12.29 -41.68 30.45
N ARG A 224 11.48 -40.94 31.16
CA ARG A 224 11.81 -40.39 32.49
C ARG A 224 11.98 -41.49 33.55
N GLU A 225 11.15 -42.52 33.54
CA GLU A 225 11.31 -43.68 34.45
C GLU A 225 12.61 -44.43 34.19
N ARG A 226 12.97 -44.63 32.92
CA ARG A 226 14.28 -45.23 32.56
C ARG A 226 15.45 -44.37 33.04
N LEU A 227 15.36 -43.08 32.76
CA LEU A 227 16.38 -42.13 33.15
C LEU A 227 16.56 -42.02 34.69
N LEU A 228 15.44 -42.10 35.43
CA LEU A 228 15.50 -42.08 36.89
C LEU A 228 16.12 -43.35 37.47
N ARG A 229 15.83 -44.52 36.91
CA ARG A 229 16.45 -45.80 37.33
C ARG A 229 17.97 -45.82 37.02
N GLU A 230 18.34 -45.31 35.83
CA GLU A 230 19.77 -45.22 35.49
C GLU A 230 20.49 -44.21 36.39
N ARG A 231 19.84 -43.11 36.74
CA ARG A 231 20.41 -42.15 37.71
C ARG A 231 20.52 -42.68 39.12
N GLN A 232 19.56 -43.51 39.59
CA GLN A 232 19.65 -44.15 40.89
C GLN A 232 20.86 -45.12 40.97
N LEU A 233 21.05 -45.95 39.93
CA LEU A 233 22.21 -46.83 39.82
C LEU A 233 23.52 -46.06 39.75
N GLN A 234 23.55 -44.92 39.06
CA GLN A 234 24.75 -44.08 38.98
C GLN A 234 25.02 -43.29 40.28
N LEU A 235 23.95 -42.96 41.07
CA LEU A 235 24.15 -42.36 42.39
C LEU A 235 24.75 -43.32 43.42
N GLU A 236 24.43 -44.58 43.37
CA GLU A 236 25.05 -45.61 44.24
C GLU A 236 26.53 -45.84 43.91
N GLN A 237 26.89 -45.67 42.60
CA GLN A 237 28.29 -45.76 42.17
C GLN A 237 29.10 -44.47 42.44
N LYS A 238 28.40 -43.30 42.61
CA LYS A 238 29.05 -42.02 42.78
C LYS A 238 29.68 -41.68 44.09
N VAL A 239 29.50 -42.55 45.13
CA VAL A 239 30.15 -42.37 46.45
C VAL A 239 31.62 -42.71 46.40
N ALA A 240 32.08 -43.36 45.32
CA ALA A 240 33.45 -43.90 45.25
C ALA A 240 34.46 -43.04 44.46
N GLU A 241 34.06 -42.05 43.65
CA GLU A 241 35.08 -41.40 42.78
C GLU A 241 34.91 -39.88 42.64
N ARG A 242 35.59 -39.14 43.51
CA ARG A 242 35.78 -37.68 43.40
C ARG A 242 36.56 -37.25 42.15
N THR A 243 37.17 -38.19 41.44
CA THR A 243 37.92 -37.85 40.20
C THR A 243 37.08 -37.70 38.96
N SER A 244 35.80 -38.10 38.95
CA SER A 244 34.92 -37.95 37.77
C SER A 244 34.25 -36.56 37.66
N GLU A 245 34.31 -35.73 38.72
CA GLU A 245 33.68 -34.41 38.72
C GLU A 245 34.21 -33.46 37.63
N VAL A 246 35.51 -33.53 37.33
CA VAL A 246 36.14 -32.69 36.29
C VAL A 246 35.76 -33.15 34.89
N LEU A 247 35.66 -34.46 34.67
CA LEU A 247 35.24 -35.00 33.37
C LEU A 247 33.74 -34.76 33.11
N GLN A 248 32.91 -34.85 34.15
CA GLN A 248 31.48 -34.55 34.04
C GLN A 248 31.22 -33.07 33.72
N LYS A 249 31.95 -32.14 34.39
CA LYS A 249 31.84 -30.69 34.07
C LYS A 249 32.31 -30.36 32.66
N ALA A 250 33.35 -31.06 32.18
CA ALA A 250 33.81 -30.88 30.81
C ALA A 250 32.78 -31.38 29.77
N GLU A 251 32.09 -32.49 30.06
CA GLU A 251 31.06 -33.03 29.18
C GLU A 251 29.76 -32.20 29.24
N GLU A 252 29.40 -31.70 30.43
CA GLU A 252 28.27 -30.77 30.58
C GLU A 252 28.50 -29.46 29.83
N ILE A 253 29.68 -28.88 29.92
CA ILE A 253 30.09 -27.69 29.16
C ILE A 253 30.04 -27.98 27.66
N ARG A 254 30.44 -29.18 27.24
CA ARG A 254 30.38 -29.56 25.83
C ARG A 254 28.93 -29.66 25.32
N LEU A 255 28.05 -30.32 26.08
CA LEU A 255 26.63 -30.43 25.76
C LEU A 255 25.92 -29.07 25.70
N GLN A 256 26.23 -28.19 26.68
CA GLN A 256 25.72 -26.84 26.66
C GLN A 256 26.20 -26.06 25.41
N LYS A 257 27.47 -26.25 25.06
CA LYS A 257 28.01 -25.64 23.83
C LYS A 257 27.31 -26.17 22.58
N ASP A 258 27.02 -27.46 22.51
CA ASP A 258 26.35 -28.08 21.38
C ASP A 258 24.88 -27.59 21.29
N ILE A 259 24.16 -27.53 22.43
CA ILE A 259 22.79 -26.99 22.51
C ILE A 259 22.76 -25.51 22.11
N ILE A 260 23.71 -24.72 22.63
CA ILE A 260 23.81 -23.29 22.26
C ILE A 260 24.12 -23.16 20.77
N SER A 261 25.00 -24.03 20.24
CA SER A 261 25.31 -24.04 18.80
C SER A 261 24.10 -24.40 17.96
N GLU A 262 23.31 -25.39 18.36
CA GLU A 262 22.06 -25.77 17.67
C GLU A 262 21.02 -24.70 17.75
N LYS A 263 20.79 -24.11 18.94
CA LYS A 263 19.86 -22.97 19.11
C LYS A 263 20.28 -21.76 18.31
N ASN A 264 21.56 -21.42 18.27
CA ASN A 264 22.06 -20.32 17.45
C ASN A 264 21.88 -20.61 15.97
N LYS A 265 22.06 -21.87 15.55
CA LYS A 265 21.79 -22.26 14.17
C LYS A 265 20.32 -22.12 13.82
N GLU A 266 19.40 -22.64 14.65
CA GLU A 266 17.95 -22.49 14.46
C GLU A 266 17.54 -21.01 14.37
N LEU A 267 18.09 -20.18 15.26
CA LEU A 267 17.83 -18.73 15.26
C LEU A 267 18.33 -18.08 13.97
N THR A 268 19.55 -18.40 13.57
CA THR A 268 20.17 -17.89 12.35
C THR A 268 19.39 -18.33 11.10
N ASP A 269 18.97 -19.60 11.07
CA ASP A 269 18.14 -20.15 9.99
C ASP A 269 16.78 -19.42 9.91
N SER A 270 16.18 -19.10 11.06
CA SER A 270 14.93 -18.33 11.13
C SER A 270 15.10 -16.89 10.63
N ILE A 271 16.22 -16.25 10.99
CA ILE A 271 16.55 -14.91 10.51
C ILE A 271 16.84 -14.91 9.00
N HIS A 272 17.52 -15.94 8.50
CA HIS A 272 17.70 -16.13 7.06
C HIS A 272 16.39 -16.40 6.33
N TYR A 273 15.42 -17.05 6.98
CA TYR A 273 14.09 -17.18 6.43
C TYR A 273 13.38 -15.83 6.33
N ALA A 274 13.46 -15.00 7.38
CA ALA A 274 12.95 -13.63 7.36
C ALA A 274 13.62 -12.78 6.27
N GLN A 275 14.94 -12.93 6.08
CA GLN A 275 15.68 -12.28 4.99
C GLN A 275 15.11 -12.64 3.62
N ARG A 276 14.83 -13.94 3.38
CA ARG A 276 14.23 -14.37 2.11
C ARG A 276 12.85 -13.77 1.86
N ILE A 277 12.04 -13.64 2.91
CA ILE A 277 10.74 -12.97 2.82
C ILE A 277 10.94 -11.50 2.47
N GLN A 278 11.84 -10.82 3.18
CA GLN A 278 12.14 -9.40 2.90
C GLN A 278 12.65 -9.20 1.48
N GLN A 279 13.58 -10.04 1.02
CA GLN A 279 14.09 -10.00 -0.35
C GLN A 279 12.99 -10.21 -1.41
N ALA A 280 12.02 -11.09 -1.13
CA ALA A 280 10.89 -11.32 -2.03
C ALA A 280 9.91 -10.14 -2.09
N MET A 281 9.98 -9.22 -1.13
CA MET A 281 9.17 -8.00 -1.09
C MET A 281 9.86 -6.80 -1.78
N LEU A 282 11.17 -6.87 -1.95
CA LEU A 282 11.91 -5.85 -2.71
C LEU A 282 11.51 -5.93 -4.20
N PRO A 283 11.53 -4.78 -4.89
CA PRO A 283 11.26 -4.74 -6.32
C PRO A 283 12.16 -5.69 -7.12
N ASP A 284 11.59 -6.36 -8.11
CA ASP A 284 12.34 -7.15 -9.08
C ASP A 284 13.18 -6.21 -9.96
N ASP A 285 14.48 -6.49 -10.07
CA ASP A 285 15.41 -5.73 -10.92
C ASP A 285 14.93 -5.62 -12.36
N ARG A 286 14.25 -6.64 -12.90
CA ARG A 286 13.68 -6.63 -14.25
C ARG A 286 12.58 -5.59 -14.39
N ALA A 287 11.67 -5.55 -13.42
CA ALA A 287 10.58 -4.58 -13.40
C ALA A 287 11.10 -3.15 -13.27
N MET A 288 12.16 -2.95 -12.51
CA MET A 288 12.84 -1.67 -12.40
C MET A 288 13.56 -1.30 -13.72
N MET A 289 14.26 -2.25 -14.36
CA MET A 289 14.92 -2.03 -15.63
C MET A 289 13.96 -1.68 -16.78
N GLU A 290 12.76 -2.25 -16.80
CA GLU A 290 11.75 -1.94 -17.82
C GLU A 290 11.24 -0.50 -17.73
N SER A 291 11.11 0.04 -16.53
CA SER A 291 10.57 1.39 -16.30
C SER A 291 11.62 2.47 -16.07
N MET A 292 12.78 2.08 -15.59
CA MET A 292 13.93 2.94 -15.30
C MET A 292 15.22 2.28 -15.83
N PRO A 293 15.47 2.28 -17.15
CA PRO A 293 16.57 1.52 -17.75
C PRO A 293 17.96 1.98 -17.31
N GLU A 294 18.12 3.24 -16.92
CA GLU A 294 19.37 3.78 -16.39
C GLU A 294 19.25 4.06 -14.90
N HIS A 295 19.30 3.03 -14.07
CA HIS A 295 19.31 3.15 -12.62
C HIS A 295 20.33 2.23 -11.95
N PHE A 296 20.62 2.48 -10.69
CA PHE A 296 21.26 1.55 -9.78
C PHE A 296 20.64 1.61 -8.38
N VAL A 297 20.79 0.52 -7.64
CA VAL A 297 20.47 0.45 -6.22
C VAL A 297 21.70 -0.08 -5.49
N LEU A 298 22.26 0.73 -4.59
CA LEU A 298 23.26 0.29 -3.63
C LEU A 298 22.54 -0.03 -2.31
N PHE A 299 22.40 -1.31 -2.00
CA PHE A 299 21.70 -1.80 -0.83
C PHE A 299 22.63 -2.67 0.02
N LYS A 300 22.98 -2.20 1.21
CA LYS A 300 23.90 -2.87 2.12
C LYS A 300 23.27 -2.94 3.52
N PRO A 301 22.60 -4.04 3.84
CA PRO A 301 22.14 -4.29 5.19
C PRO A 301 23.29 -4.35 6.18
N LYS A 302 23.10 -3.81 7.38
CA LYS A 302 24.02 -3.94 8.51
C LYS A 302 23.98 -5.36 9.10
N ASP A 303 22.78 -5.88 9.26
CA ASP A 303 22.49 -7.21 9.78
C ASP A 303 21.98 -8.14 8.66
N ILE A 304 21.54 -9.35 9.02
CA ILE A 304 20.98 -10.30 8.05
C ILE A 304 19.71 -9.76 7.37
N VAL A 305 18.88 -9.03 8.12
CA VAL A 305 17.69 -8.31 7.64
C VAL A 305 17.88 -6.81 7.87
N SER A 306 17.30 -5.99 7.02
CA SER A 306 17.49 -4.55 6.97
C SER A 306 16.26 -3.80 7.47
N GLY A 307 16.47 -2.69 8.17
CA GLY A 307 15.45 -1.66 8.39
C GLY A 307 15.18 -0.87 7.11
N ASP A 308 16.24 -0.61 6.35
CA ASP A 308 16.11 0.07 5.07
C ASP A 308 15.45 -0.82 4.02
N PHE A 309 14.76 -0.19 3.09
CA PHE A 309 14.31 -0.83 1.87
C PHE A 309 14.14 0.21 0.75
N TYR A 310 14.17 -0.29 -0.47
CA TYR A 310 13.76 0.48 -1.64
C TYR A 310 12.45 -0.07 -2.17
N TRP A 311 11.66 0.81 -2.77
CA TRP A 311 10.35 0.46 -3.28
C TRP A 311 10.15 1.06 -4.66
N HIS A 312 9.40 0.36 -5.51
CA HIS A 312 9.13 0.76 -6.87
C HIS A 312 7.74 0.32 -7.31
N SER A 313 7.10 1.14 -8.13
CA SER A 313 5.84 0.80 -8.78
C SER A 313 5.73 1.47 -10.14
N HIS A 314 5.36 0.69 -11.15
CA HIS A 314 5.17 1.15 -12.52
C HIS A 314 3.68 1.13 -12.89
N HIS A 315 3.21 2.25 -13.42
CA HIS A 315 1.86 2.45 -13.92
C HIS A 315 1.91 3.02 -15.35
N PRO A 316 0.83 2.90 -16.15
CA PRO A 316 0.83 3.38 -17.54
C PRO A 316 1.25 4.83 -17.71
N ASP A 317 0.92 5.68 -16.74
CA ASP A 317 1.14 7.13 -16.83
C ASP A 317 2.32 7.62 -15.97
N CYS A 318 2.82 6.83 -15.05
CA CYS A 318 3.90 7.25 -14.15
C CYS A 318 4.68 6.09 -13.56
N VAL A 319 5.89 6.39 -13.13
CA VAL A 319 6.77 5.50 -12.37
C VAL A 319 7.00 6.11 -11.00
N LEU A 320 6.90 5.30 -9.96
CA LEU A 320 7.19 5.74 -8.60
C LEU A 320 8.32 4.89 -8.01
N TRP A 321 9.17 5.53 -7.23
CA TRP A 321 10.18 4.83 -6.44
C TRP A 321 10.48 5.58 -5.15
N ALA A 322 10.95 4.84 -4.15
CA ALA A 322 11.29 5.38 -2.84
C ALA A 322 12.55 4.73 -2.28
N VAL A 323 13.25 5.47 -1.46
CA VAL A 323 14.23 4.98 -0.49
C VAL A 323 13.66 5.22 0.88
N VAL A 324 13.60 4.18 1.69
CA VAL A 324 12.97 4.18 3.01
C VAL A 324 13.97 3.66 4.03
N ASP A 325 14.09 4.41 5.11
CA ASP A 325 14.91 4.14 6.27
C ASP A 325 13.97 3.97 7.47
N CYS A 326 13.90 2.77 8.01
CA CYS A 326 13.03 2.49 9.15
C CYS A 326 13.80 2.56 10.46
N THR A 327 13.14 2.99 11.53
CA THR A 327 13.71 2.95 12.88
C THR A 327 14.21 1.56 13.24
N GLY A 328 15.50 1.48 13.60
CA GLY A 328 16.15 0.25 14.05
C GLY A 328 16.64 -0.63 12.91
N HIS A 329 17.54 -1.52 13.22
CA HIS A 329 18.18 -2.45 12.29
C HIS A 329 17.91 -3.90 12.69
N GLY A 330 18.29 -4.85 11.86
CA GLY A 330 18.05 -6.27 12.11
C GLY A 330 16.56 -6.63 12.09
N VAL A 331 16.16 -7.61 12.91
CA VAL A 331 14.80 -8.16 12.89
C VAL A 331 13.70 -7.10 13.16
N PRO A 332 13.82 -6.21 14.16
CA PRO A 332 12.82 -5.16 14.36
C PRO A 332 12.67 -4.22 13.15
N GLY A 333 13.80 -3.74 12.59
CA GLY A 333 13.80 -2.93 11.38
C GLY A 333 13.18 -3.66 10.20
N GLY A 334 13.47 -4.97 10.06
CA GLY A 334 12.87 -5.81 9.03
C GLY A 334 11.35 -5.90 9.10
N PHE A 335 10.75 -5.94 10.30
CA PHE A 335 9.30 -5.85 10.45
C PHE A 335 8.75 -4.50 10.00
N MET A 336 9.44 -3.42 10.35
CA MET A 336 9.06 -2.07 9.93
C MET A 336 9.13 -1.91 8.42
N SER A 337 10.17 -2.43 7.78
CA SER A 337 10.32 -2.39 6.33
C SER A 337 9.21 -3.19 5.62
N MET A 338 8.83 -4.34 6.14
CA MET A 338 7.71 -5.14 5.63
C MET A 338 6.37 -4.39 5.75
N LEU A 339 6.12 -3.76 6.90
CA LEU A 339 4.95 -2.94 7.12
C LEU A 339 4.90 -1.76 6.13
N GLY A 340 6.00 -1.02 6.02
CA GLY A 340 6.12 0.13 5.12
C GLY A 340 5.88 -0.22 3.65
N SER A 341 6.55 -1.28 3.18
CA SER A 341 6.38 -1.79 1.81
C SER A 341 4.94 -2.24 1.54
N GLY A 342 4.33 -2.96 2.47
CA GLY A 342 2.94 -3.40 2.36
C GLY A 342 1.96 -2.22 2.27
N LEU A 343 2.15 -1.21 3.10
CA LEU A 343 1.31 0.00 3.10
C LEU A 343 1.50 0.84 1.83
N LEU A 344 2.74 0.98 1.34
CA LEU A 344 3.00 1.65 0.06
C LEU A 344 2.31 0.92 -1.10
N ASN A 345 2.40 -0.41 -1.14
CA ASN A 345 1.71 -1.21 -2.14
C ASN A 345 0.19 -1.01 -2.10
N GLN A 346 -0.39 -1.00 -0.92
CA GLN A 346 -1.81 -0.76 -0.74
C GLN A 346 -2.22 0.63 -1.27
N ILE A 347 -1.51 1.68 -0.82
CA ILE A 347 -1.83 3.06 -1.19
C ILE A 347 -1.70 3.27 -2.70
N VAL A 348 -0.60 2.81 -3.28
CA VAL A 348 -0.28 3.11 -4.68
C VAL A 348 -0.93 2.11 -5.64
N ASN A 349 -0.80 0.79 -5.36
CA ASN A 349 -1.20 -0.23 -6.30
C ASN A 349 -2.68 -0.61 -6.20
N GLU A 350 -3.29 -0.51 -5.01
CA GLU A 350 -4.69 -0.84 -4.81
C GLU A 350 -5.59 0.41 -4.87
N GLU A 351 -5.23 1.48 -4.14
CA GLU A 351 -6.03 2.69 -4.04
C GLU A 351 -5.74 3.72 -5.14
N LYS A 352 -4.68 3.49 -5.94
CA LYS A 352 -4.31 4.33 -7.08
C LYS A 352 -4.01 5.78 -6.71
N VAL A 353 -3.39 5.98 -5.56
CA VAL A 353 -2.87 7.28 -5.16
C VAL A 353 -1.44 7.40 -5.67
N PHE A 354 -1.15 8.40 -6.49
CA PHE A 354 0.15 8.53 -7.15
C PHE A 354 0.94 9.78 -6.75
N ARG A 355 0.30 10.75 -6.12
CA ARG A 355 1.00 11.97 -5.70
C ARG A 355 1.81 11.72 -4.43
N PRO A 356 3.12 12.01 -4.45
CA PRO A 356 4.03 11.73 -3.33
C PRO A 356 3.58 12.32 -1.98
N ASP A 357 3.16 13.57 -1.95
CA ASP A 357 2.69 14.24 -0.74
C ASP A 357 1.45 13.56 -0.14
N GLN A 358 0.52 13.11 -0.98
CA GLN A 358 -0.66 12.39 -0.55
C GLN A 358 -0.31 10.99 -0.04
N ILE A 359 0.60 10.30 -0.74
CA ILE A 359 1.09 8.98 -0.34
C ILE A 359 1.74 9.07 1.04
N LEU A 360 2.63 10.03 1.27
CA LEU A 360 3.30 10.19 2.55
C LEU A 360 2.33 10.51 3.69
N ASN A 361 1.34 11.36 3.44
CA ASN A 361 0.31 11.65 4.45
C ASN A 361 -0.51 10.40 4.81
N LEU A 362 -0.95 9.63 3.81
CA LEU A 362 -1.67 8.38 4.02
C LEU A 362 -0.80 7.32 4.70
N LEU A 363 0.44 7.20 4.27
CA LEU A 363 1.39 6.26 4.87
C LEU A 363 1.60 6.56 6.36
N ARG A 364 1.80 7.83 6.71
CA ARG A 364 1.93 8.27 8.10
C ARG A 364 0.71 7.91 8.93
N GLU A 365 -0.47 8.22 8.42
CA GLU A 365 -1.72 7.88 9.10
C GLU A 365 -1.81 6.38 9.37
N ARG A 366 -1.48 5.57 8.38
CA ARG A 366 -1.56 4.10 8.49
C ARG A 366 -0.51 3.49 9.39
N VAL A 367 0.70 4.01 9.37
CA VAL A 367 1.76 3.59 10.29
C VAL A 367 1.34 3.87 11.73
N ILE A 368 0.83 5.08 12.00
CA ILE A 368 0.32 5.46 13.33
C ILE A 368 -0.79 4.50 13.78
N ILE A 369 -1.73 4.18 12.90
CA ILE A 369 -2.83 3.26 13.19
C ILE A 369 -2.30 1.84 13.41
N ALA A 370 -1.45 1.34 12.51
CA ALA A 370 -0.93 -0.03 12.56
C ALA A 370 -0.11 -0.28 13.82
N LEU A 371 0.68 0.70 14.23
CA LEU A 371 1.52 0.64 15.44
C LEU A 371 0.77 1.11 16.70
N LYS A 372 -0.51 1.54 16.57
CA LYS A 372 -1.34 2.06 17.65
C LYS A 372 -0.67 3.19 18.44
N GLN A 373 0.03 4.06 17.73
CA GLN A 373 0.74 5.17 18.36
C GLN A 373 -0.26 6.23 18.81
N SER A 374 -0.21 6.64 20.08
CA SER A 374 -1.03 7.72 20.64
C SER A 374 -0.18 8.94 21.03
N GLY A 375 1.14 8.78 21.08
CA GLY A 375 2.08 9.82 21.51
C GLY A 375 2.29 9.89 23.03
N GLU A 376 1.77 8.91 23.75
CA GLU A 376 1.94 8.85 25.21
C GLU A 376 3.39 8.48 25.59
N PRO A 377 3.88 8.95 26.76
CA PRO A 377 5.21 8.61 27.23
C PRO A 377 5.36 7.09 27.45
N GLY A 378 6.38 6.51 26.80
CA GLY A 378 6.69 5.06 26.92
C GLY A 378 6.18 4.20 25.78
N GLU A 379 5.44 4.75 24.83
CA GLU A 379 5.07 4.06 23.59
C GLU A 379 6.23 4.03 22.59
N SER A 380 6.19 3.04 21.69
CA SER A 380 7.09 3.01 20.55
C SER A 380 6.88 4.22 19.67
N ARG A 381 7.99 4.87 19.31
CA ARG A 381 8.04 5.94 18.32
C ARG A 381 8.62 5.45 17.00
N ASP A 382 8.47 4.15 16.75
CA ASP A 382 8.95 3.56 15.52
C ASP A 382 8.24 4.20 14.33
N GLY A 383 9.00 4.43 13.29
CA GLY A 383 8.55 5.10 12.09
C GLY A 383 9.53 4.87 10.96
N MET A 384 9.48 5.74 9.99
CA MET A 384 10.41 5.69 8.87
C MET A 384 10.64 7.06 8.27
N ASP A 385 11.84 7.26 7.77
CA ASP A 385 12.25 8.37 6.96
C ASP A 385 12.31 7.92 5.50
N LEU A 386 11.79 8.72 4.59
CA LEU A 386 11.80 8.34 3.19
C LEU A 386 11.80 9.52 2.23
N GLY A 387 12.38 9.29 1.06
CA GLY A 387 12.14 10.08 -0.13
C GLY A 387 11.27 9.30 -1.10
N LEU A 388 10.25 9.93 -1.65
CA LEU A 388 9.36 9.34 -2.65
C LEU A 388 9.28 10.23 -3.88
N VAL A 389 9.47 9.62 -5.03
CA VAL A 389 9.42 10.27 -6.33
C VAL A 389 8.32 9.66 -7.18
N GLN A 390 7.61 10.52 -7.92
CA GLN A 390 6.75 10.16 -9.04
C GLN A 390 7.31 10.80 -10.30
N TYR A 391 7.66 10.00 -11.28
CA TYR A 391 8.03 10.46 -12.61
C TYR A 391 6.88 10.28 -13.60
N ILE A 392 6.54 11.33 -14.35
CA ILE A 392 5.49 11.36 -15.36
C ILE A 392 6.15 11.53 -16.74
N PRO A 393 6.41 10.45 -17.48
CA PRO A 393 7.16 10.50 -18.74
C PRO A 393 6.53 11.42 -19.78
N SER A 394 5.21 11.38 -19.92
CA SER A 394 4.46 12.17 -20.89
C SER A 394 4.60 13.69 -20.71
N LYS A 395 4.94 14.12 -19.50
CA LYS A 395 5.12 15.54 -19.13
C LYS A 395 6.56 15.92 -18.89
N GLN A 396 7.48 14.95 -18.86
CA GLN A 396 8.86 15.13 -18.42
C GLN A 396 8.91 15.84 -17.04
N GLN A 397 7.99 15.49 -16.17
CA GLN A 397 7.81 16.12 -14.87
C GLN A 397 8.02 15.08 -13.76
N LEU A 398 8.65 15.54 -12.71
CA LEU A 398 8.89 14.75 -11.53
C LEU A 398 8.22 15.45 -10.35
N HIS A 399 7.54 14.68 -9.54
CA HIS A 399 7.03 15.11 -8.24
C HIS A 399 7.84 14.42 -7.16
N PHE A 400 8.18 15.14 -6.12
CA PHE A 400 8.91 14.63 -4.97
C PHE A 400 8.22 15.09 -3.67
N ALA A 401 8.17 14.20 -2.69
CA ALA A 401 7.94 14.53 -1.30
C ALA A 401 8.86 13.66 -0.43
N GLY A 402 9.32 14.20 0.68
CA GLY A 402 10.23 13.49 1.57
C GLY A 402 9.93 13.72 3.04
N ALA A 403 10.16 12.69 3.84
CA ALA A 403 10.25 12.70 5.29
C ALA A 403 11.73 12.51 5.64
N HIS A 404 12.40 13.56 6.09
CA HIS A 404 13.85 13.69 6.38
C HIS A 404 14.79 13.41 5.19
N ASN A 405 14.50 12.45 4.30
CA ASN A 405 15.36 12.05 3.19
C ASN A 405 15.10 12.92 1.97
N SER A 406 16.08 13.77 1.61
CA SER A 406 16.03 14.71 0.49
C SER A 406 16.27 14.02 -0.86
N LEU A 407 15.80 14.67 -1.94
CA LEU A 407 16.16 14.33 -3.31
C LEU A 407 17.30 15.22 -3.79
N TYR A 408 18.34 14.61 -4.33
CA TYR A 408 19.44 15.29 -4.98
C TYR A 408 19.34 15.12 -6.49
N ILE A 409 19.50 16.21 -7.22
CA ILE A 409 19.57 16.19 -8.68
C ILE A 409 20.89 16.84 -9.11
N VAL A 410 21.70 16.10 -9.85
CA VAL A 410 22.88 16.67 -10.49
C VAL A 410 22.55 17.01 -11.93
N ARG A 411 22.61 18.29 -12.24
CA ARG A 411 22.30 18.88 -13.55
C ARG A 411 23.48 19.74 -14.00
N ASN A 412 24.04 19.43 -15.16
CA ASN A 412 25.19 20.17 -15.71
C ASN A 412 26.37 20.32 -14.72
N GLY A 413 26.61 19.33 -13.88
CA GLY A 413 27.66 19.33 -12.88
C GLY A 413 27.32 20.14 -11.62
N GLU A 414 26.12 20.67 -11.48
CA GLU A 414 25.64 21.31 -10.26
C GLU A 414 24.65 20.42 -9.51
N LEU A 415 24.78 20.40 -8.18
CA LEU A 415 23.88 19.63 -7.33
C LEU A 415 22.75 20.54 -6.82
N LEU A 416 21.53 20.13 -7.09
CA LEU A 416 20.29 20.74 -6.61
C LEU A 416 19.69 19.83 -5.55
N GLU A 417 19.45 20.37 -4.36
CA GLU A 417 18.77 19.64 -3.28
C GLU A 417 17.31 20.06 -3.18
N TYR A 418 16.41 19.11 -3.25
CA TYR A 418 15.00 19.27 -2.90
C TYR A 418 14.80 18.72 -1.49
N LYS A 419 14.68 19.65 -0.53
CA LYS A 419 14.67 19.33 0.90
C LYS A 419 13.38 18.61 1.29
N ALA A 420 13.54 17.54 2.02
CA ALA A 420 12.46 16.88 2.71
C ALA A 420 11.89 17.71 3.87
N ASP A 421 10.67 17.43 4.26
CA ASP A 421 10.10 17.94 5.49
C ASP A 421 10.81 17.30 6.69
N LYS A 422 11.05 18.10 7.74
CA LYS A 422 11.71 17.65 8.97
C LYS A 422 10.71 16.97 9.92
N GLN A 423 10.09 15.93 9.42
CA GLN A 423 9.15 15.11 10.15
C GLN A 423 9.18 13.68 9.58
N PRO A 424 9.13 12.64 10.42
CA PRO A 424 9.12 11.24 9.98
C PRO A 424 7.72 10.78 9.57
N ILE A 425 7.65 9.60 9.01
CA ILE A 425 6.43 8.81 8.89
C ILE A 425 6.19 8.06 10.21
N GLY A 426 5.34 8.61 11.04
CA GLY A 426 5.04 8.16 12.40
C GLY A 426 4.65 9.34 13.28
N ILE A 427 4.46 9.09 14.57
CA ILE A 427 4.18 10.15 15.53
C ILE A 427 5.44 10.96 15.80
N HIS A 428 5.36 12.28 15.60
CA HIS A 428 6.42 13.22 15.88
C HIS A 428 5.86 14.54 16.43
N GLY A 429 6.05 14.77 17.73
CA GLY A 429 5.61 16.02 18.38
C GLY A 429 4.10 16.23 18.42
N ALA A 430 3.68 17.45 18.76
CA ALA A 430 2.26 17.79 18.95
C ALA A 430 1.55 18.24 17.65
N GLU A 431 2.28 18.69 16.63
CA GLU A 431 1.70 19.24 15.40
C GLU A 431 2.30 18.54 14.17
N MET A 432 1.49 17.71 13.50
CA MET A 432 1.86 17.06 12.26
C MET A 432 1.35 17.89 11.08
N LYS A 433 2.26 18.36 10.23
CA LYS A 433 1.94 19.12 9.02
C LYS A 433 1.80 18.18 7.82
N PRO A 434 0.99 18.53 6.82
CA PRO A 434 1.01 17.83 5.54
C PRO A 434 2.40 17.87 4.91
N PHE A 435 2.76 16.80 4.20
CA PHE A 435 4.02 16.78 3.47
C PHE A 435 3.97 17.69 2.25
N THR A 436 5.12 18.30 1.95
CA THR A 436 5.27 19.28 0.86
C THR A 436 5.52 18.57 -0.46
N LEU A 437 4.76 18.95 -1.49
CA LEU A 437 5.01 18.47 -2.86
C LEU A 437 5.97 19.42 -3.58
N HIS A 438 7.07 18.87 -4.09
CA HIS A 438 7.97 19.54 -5.02
C HIS A 438 7.68 19.07 -6.44
N ALA A 439 7.31 20.00 -7.33
CA ALA A 439 7.18 19.73 -8.75
C ALA A 439 8.45 20.19 -9.48
N VAL A 440 9.12 19.27 -10.13
CA VAL A 440 10.42 19.48 -10.74
C VAL A 440 10.31 19.23 -12.24
N SER A 441 10.69 20.21 -13.03
CA SER A 441 10.86 20.03 -14.48
C SER A 441 12.22 19.41 -14.75
N LEU A 442 12.23 18.25 -15.41
CA LEU A 442 13.44 17.51 -15.72
C LEU A 442 14.07 17.96 -17.03
N GLN A 443 15.37 17.77 -17.11
CA GLN A 443 16.16 17.96 -18.33
C GLN A 443 16.84 16.63 -18.68
N LYS A 444 17.00 16.40 -19.96
CA LYS A 444 17.71 15.21 -20.43
C LYS A 444 19.13 15.17 -19.86
N GLY A 445 19.46 14.06 -19.21
CA GLY A 445 20.76 13.86 -18.58
C GLY A 445 20.81 14.27 -17.11
N ASP A 446 19.70 14.61 -16.48
CA ASP A 446 19.61 14.77 -15.03
C ASP A 446 19.89 13.44 -14.33
N HIS A 447 20.72 13.50 -13.28
CA HIS A 447 20.98 12.37 -12.39
C HIS A 447 20.29 12.63 -11.06
N LEU A 448 19.42 11.73 -10.67
CA LEU A 448 18.64 11.80 -9.44
C LEU A 448 19.18 10.80 -8.43
N TYR A 449 19.33 11.25 -7.16
CA TYR A 449 19.79 10.38 -6.09
C TYR A 449 18.93 10.55 -4.85
N MET A 450 18.62 9.45 -4.23
CA MET A 450 18.02 9.39 -2.88
C MET A 450 18.80 8.38 -2.05
N SER A 451 18.94 8.63 -0.77
CA SER A 451 19.64 7.73 0.15
C SER A 451 19.03 7.74 1.54
N SER A 452 19.19 6.64 2.27
CA SER A 452 19.11 6.63 3.73
C SER A 452 20.34 7.34 4.33
N ASP A 453 20.33 7.58 5.62
CA ASP A 453 21.39 8.29 6.32
C ASP A 453 22.65 7.44 6.58
N GLY A 454 22.52 6.10 6.54
CA GLY A 454 23.60 5.17 6.90
C GLY A 454 24.88 5.34 6.09
N TYR A 455 24.80 5.82 4.84
CA TYR A 455 25.99 6.12 4.06
C TYR A 455 26.76 7.32 4.62
N SER A 456 26.05 8.42 4.90
CA SER A 456 26.63 9.65 5.41
C SER A 456 27.08 9.55 6.87
N ASP A 457 26.41 8.68 7.62
CA ASP A 457 26.62 8.48 9.05
C ASP A 457 27.72 7.48 9.38
N GLN A 458 28.17 6.69 8.37
CA GLN A 458 29.21 5.70 8.55
C GLN A 458 30.51 6.31 9.11
N PHE A 459 31.00 5.74 10.19
CA PHE A 459 32.32 6.08 10.74
C PHE A 459 33.43 5.37 9.94
N GLY A 460 34.51 6.10 9.70
CA GLY A 460 35.63 5.56 8.97
C GLY A 460 36.80 6.53 8.81
N GLY A 461 37.69 6.21 7.86
CA GLY A 461 38.92 6.93 7.61
C GLY A 461 39.91 6.85 8.77
N GLU A 462 41.09 7.44 8.62
CA GLU A 462 42.18 7.36 9.62
C GLU A 462 41.82 7.91 11.02
N LYS A 463 40.83 8.81 11.07
CA LYS A 463 40.43 9.52 12.31
C LYS A 463 39.12 9.01 12.91
N GLY A 464 38.52 7.94 12.36
CA GLY A 464 37.25 7.37 12.82
C GLY A 464 36.12 8.41 12.90
N LYS A 465 35.94 9.25 11.87
CA LYS A 465 34.88 10.27 11.82
C LYS A 465 33.73 9.82 10.93
N LYS A 466 32.55 10.43 11.12
CA LYS A 466 31.44 10.27 10.18
C LYS A 466 31.84 10.74 8.77
N PHE A 467 31.33 10.06 7.73
CA PHE A 467 31.53 10.45 6.35
C PHE A 467 30.97 11.85 6.07
N LYS A 468 29.79 12.12 6.59
CA LYS A 468 28.98 13.34 6.51
C LYS A 468 28.29 13.55 5.18
N SER A 469 27.08 14.13 5.23
CA SER A 469 26.26 14.47 4.07
C SER A 469 26.99 15.37 3.07
N SER A 470 27.79 16.32 3.53
CA SER A 470 28.56 17.20 2.63
C SER A 470 29.58 16.46 1.76
N ASN A 471 30.23 15.40 2.28
CA ASN A 471 31.13 14.58 1.48
C ASN A 471 30.35 13.67 0.52
N PHE A 472 29.17 13.18 0.95
CA PHE A 472 28.29 12.41 0.10
C PHE A 472 27.79 13.23 -1.09
N GLU A 473 27.35 14.46 -0.87
CA GLU A 473 26.95 15.41 -1.92
C GLU A 473 28.07 15.68 -2.92
N LEU A 474 29.30 15.92 -2.41
CA LEU A 474 30.48 16.09 -3.27
C LEU A 474 30.79 14.84 -4.11
N LEU A 475 30.64 13.66 -3.50
CA LEU A 475 30.81 12.38 -4.18
C LEU A 475 29.78 12.22 -5.30
N LEU A 476 28.48 12.43 -5.01
CA LEU A 476 27.42 12.36 -6.02
C LEU A 476 27.67 13.30 -7.20
N LYS A 477 28.11 14.53 -6.90
CA LYS A 477 28.49 15.49 -7.94
C LYS A 477 29.65 15.00 -8.78
N SER A 478 30.67 14.41 -8.17
CA SER A 478 31.88 13.96 -8.86
C SER A 478 31.63 12.77 -9.80
N ILE A 479 30.70 11.87 -9.43
CA ILE A 479 30.44 10.64 -10.18
C ILE A 479 29.37 10.82 -11.25
N SER A 480 28.66 11.94 -11.29
CA SER A 480 27.51 12.15 -12.18
C SER A 480 27.86 12.10 -13.67
N THR A 481 29.11 12.26 -14.03
CA THR A 481 29.59 12.15 -15.45
C THR A 481 29.85 10.70 -15.87
N GLU A 482 29.90 9.79 -14.91
CA GLU A 482 30.16 8.38 -15.15
C GLU A 482 28.89 7.62 -15.58
N SER A 483 29.06 6.45 -16.17
CA SER A 483 27.94 5.56 -16.44
C SER A 483 27.26 5.11 -15.13
N ILE A 484 25.97 4.84 -15.16
CA ILE A 484 25.19 4.41 -14.00
C ILE A 484 25.84 3.22 -13.26
N ALA A 485 26.31 2.22 -14.00
CA ALA A 485 27.03 1.08 -13.43
C ALA A 485 28.34 1.47 -12.74
N ARG A 486 29.07 2.43 -13.31
CA ARG A 486 30.31 2.93 -12.71
C ARG A 486 30.07 3.79 -11.48
N GLN A 487 29.00 4.57 -11.48
CA GLN A 487 28.56 5.33 -10.28
C GLN A 487 28.28 4.40 -9.11
N HIS A 488 27.52 3.34 -9.32
CA HIS A 488 27.27 2.30 -8.32
C HIS A 488 28.56 1.73 -7.74
N GLN A 489 29.50 1.35 -8.64
CA GLN A 489 30.77 0.78 -8.23
C GLN A 489 31.60 1.76 -7.40
N ILE A 490 31.69 3.04 -7.81
CA ILE A 490 32.44 4.06 -7.08
C ILE A 490 31.85 4.30 -5.69
N LEU A 491 30.52 4.34 -5.58
CA LEU A 491 29.83 4.49 -4.29
C LEU A 491 30.15 3.30 -3.37
N ASP A 492 30.11 2.09 -3.88
CA ASP A 492 30.40 0.88 -3.10
C ASP A 492 31.88 0.82 -2.67
N GLU A 493 32.80 1.09 -3.57
CA GLU A 493 34.24 1.14 -3.30
C GLU A 493 34.59 2.23 -2.28
N THR A 494 33.99 3.41 -2.43
CA THR A 494 34.20 4.55 -1.53
C THR A 494 33.69 4.25 -0.13
N PHE A 495 32.47 3.69 -0.01
CA PHE A 495 31.89 3.29 1.28
C PHE A 495 32.76 2.26 1.96
N THR A 496 33.16 1.21 1.24
CA THR A 496 33.96 0.10 1.77
C THR A 496 35.35 0.59 2.21
N THR A 497 35.99 1.43 1.42
CA THR A 497 37.30 2.02 1.72
C THR A 497 37.22 2.95 2.93
N TRP A 498 36.17 3.79 2.96
CA TRP A 498 35.96 4.71 4.08
C TRP A 498 35.72 3.94 5.39
N LYS A 499 34.83 2.96 5.37
CA LYS A 499 34.51 2.11 6.53
C LYS A 499 35.76 1.39 7.05
N GLY A 500 36.58 0.86 6.16
CA GLY A 500 37.79 0.10 6.54
C GLY A 500 37.46 -1.04 7.52
N ASN A 501 38.13 -1.04 8.68
CA ASN A 501 37.93 -2.04 9.73
C ASN A 501 36.82 -1.69 10.74
N PHE A 502 36.14 -0.55 10.59
CA PHE A 502 35.01 -0.21 11.45
C PHE A 502 33.79 -1.07 11.09
N GLU A 503 32.97 -1.36 12.09
CA GLU A 503 31.67 -1.98 11.84
C GLU A 503 30.75 -1.04 11.05
N GLN A 504 29.89 -1.59 10.26
CA GLN A 504 28.82 -0.82 9.61
C GLN A 504 27.87 -0.29 10.69
N LEU A 505 27.60 0.99 10.68
CA LEU A 505 26.82 1.63 11.75
C LEU A 505 25.32 1.41 11.57
N ASP A 506 24.84 1.50 10.33
CA ASP A 506 23.44 1.37 9.98
C ASP A 506 23.26 0.72 8.60
N ASP A 507 22.03 0.40 8.24
CA ASP A 507 21.67 -0.03 6.90
C ASP A 507 21.99 1.08 5.89
N VAL A 508 22.33 0.73 4.67
CA VAL A 508 22.63 1.69 3.59
C VAL A 508 21.78 1.37 2.38
N CYS A 509 20.99 2.34 1.96
CA CYS A 509 20.23 2.29 0.73
C CYS A 509 20.43 3.56 -0.09
N VAL A 510 20.94 3.43 -1.33
CA VAL A 510 21.10 4.55 -2.26
C VAL A 510 20.53 4.15 -3.61
N ILE A 511 19.63 4.97 -4.14
CA ILE A 511 19.14 4.85 -5.53
C ILE A 511 19.68 6.00 -6.36
N GLY A 512 20.25 5.67 -7.51
CA GLY A 512 20.58 6.62 -8.56
C GLY A 512 19.82 6.31 -9.83
N VAL A 513 19.22 7.35 -10.44
CA VAL A 513 18.47 7.24 -11.69
C VAL A 513 18.93 8.33 -12.65
N ARG A 514 19.16 7.99 -13.93
CA ARG A 514 19.41 8.94 -15.01
C ARG A 514 18.21 8.95 -15.96
N LEU A 515 17.72 10.14 -16.24
CA LEU A 515 16.55 10.37 -17.08
C LEU A 515 16.87 11.11 -18.38
#